data_248b50df5185ea33d2075212f9994141
#
_entry.id   248b50df5185ea33d2075212f9994141
#
_cell.length_a   1.000
_cell.length_b   1.000
_cell.length_c   1.000
_cell.angle_alpha   90.00
_cell.angle_beta   90.00
_cell.angle_gamma   90.00
#
_symmetry.space_group_name_H-M   'P 1'
#
loop_
_entity.id
_entity.type
_entity.pdbx_description
1 polymer ?
#
loop_
_entity_poly.entity_id
_entity_poly.type
_entity_poly.pdbx_seq_one_letter_code
_entity_poly.pdbx_strand_id
1 'polypeptide(L)'
;VAPGWTQRVQLLLESTGEGIFGIDTDGCCTFINRAGAEMLGWPAARVLGRNMHDLIHHTHGDGSHYPEADCPIFNAFRQGLPCRIDREVLWRADGSPFSAEYSSYPILDAGSGRHTVHGAVVTFVDITERRQAEDALHQARDELEQRVAARTAELSTALGQLRDLSAHLETVREDERTRIARDIHDELGSLLVALKMDVDWVGRRVEDQPMLQHKCQGMGRLIATAVDNVGRIITDLRPSILDHQGIWAALEWQAQEFIETTELQPDLQVHVAAGVQAPTGLQGERWGIAVFRIFQEMLSNVARHAQARSVSIHLYVDSPPGPVLHITVRDDGVGTRQPELNHSQSYGVMGMRERAGHFGGTLTIDSAPGNGTCVRLTMPLSGSDVAVPVRRGMP
;
A
#
# COMPACT_ATOMS: atom_id res chain seq x y z
N VAL A 1 -66.01 -9.84 -30.53
CA VAL A 1 -65.85 -11.31 -30.57
C VAL A 1 -64.44 -11.62 -30.09
N ALA A 2 -64.27 -12.37 -29.00
CA ALA A 2 -62.93 -12.73 -28.51
C ALA A 2 -62.26 -13.63 -29.58
N PRO A 3 -60.96 -13.39 -29.89
CA PRO A 3 -60.24 -14.19 -30.90
C PRO A 3 -60.24 -15.64 -30.49
N GLY A 4 -60.44 -16.53 -31.49
CA GLY A 4 -60.39 -18.00 -31.30
C GLY A 4 -59.03 -18.44 -30.77
N TRP A 5 -58.93 -19.65 -30.20
CA TRP A 5 -57.66 -20.17 -29.62
C TRP A 5 -56.46 -20.04 -30.58
N THR A 6 -56.60 -20.41 -31.81
CA THR A 6 -55.58 -20.33 -32.84
C THR A 6 -55.05 -18.91 -33.03
N GLN A 7 -55.96 -17.95 -33.09
CA GLN A 7 -55.60 -16.52 -33.25
C GLN A 7 -54.87 -15.95 -32.01
N ARG A 8 -55.19 -16.41 -30.81
CA ARG A 8 -54.50 -16.02 -29.58
C ARG A 8 -53.07 -16.57 -29.54
N VAL A 9 -52.87 -17.83 -29.90
CA VAL A 9 -51.53 -18.47 -29.98
C VAL A 9 -50.69 -17.73 -30.99
N GLN A 10 -51.22 -17.41 -32.14
CA GLN A 10 -50.50 -16.64 -33.16
C GLN A 10 -50.09 -15.25 -32.69
N LEU A 11 -50.98 -14.52 -32.02
CA LEU A 11 -50.66 -13.20 -31.46
C LEU A 11 -49.59 -13.28 -30.37
N LEU A 12 -49.56 -14.33 -29.55
CA LEU A 12 -48.52 -14.52 -28.55
C LEU A 12 -47.16 -14.77 -29.21
N LEU A 13 -47.06 -15.63 -30.21
CA LEU A 13 -45.82 -15.90 -30.94
C LEU A 13 -45.33 -14.66 -31.72
N GLU A 14 -46.22 -13.83 -32.26
CA GLU A 14 -45.88 -12.59 -32.96
C GLU A 14 -45.43 -11.45 -32.03
N SER A 15 -45.76 -11.55 -30.72
CA SER A 15 -45.42 -10.51 -29.72
C SER A 15 -44.09 -10.74 -29.03
N THR A 16 -43.42 -11.87 -29.31
CA THR A 16 -42.08 -12.13 -28.73
C THR A 16 -40.98 -11.39 -29.52
N GLY A 17 -39.95 -10.98 -28.81
CA GLY A 17 -38.74 -10.43 -29.41
C GLY A 17 -37.75 -11.46 -29.92
N GLU A 18 -37.98 -12.74 -29.59
CA GLU A 18 -37.18 -13.87 -30.09
C GLU A 18 -37.68 -14.35 -31.45
N GLY A 19 -36.78 -14.79 -32.32
CA GLY A 19 -37.13 -15.48 -33.55
C GLY A 19 -37.66 -16.85 -33.21
N ILE A 20 -38.84 -17.19 -33.74
CA ILE A 20 -39.47 -18.52 -33.55
C ILE A 20 -39.87 -19.07 -34.91
N PHE A 21 -39.45 -20.30 -35.21
CA PHE A 21 -39.94 -21.01 -36.36
C PHE A 21 -40.25 -22.47 -36.04
N GLY A 22 -41.21 -23.05 -36.78
CA GLY A 22 -41.52 -24.47 -36.75
C GLY A 22 -40.97 -25.15 -38.00
N ILE A 23 -40.53 -26.39 -37.88
CA ILE A 23 -40.12 -27.26 -38.99
C ILE A 23 -40.90 -28.57 -38.95
N ASP A 24 -41.16 -29.14 -40.12
CA ASP A 24 -41.66 -30.50 -40.25
C ASP A 24 -40.54 -31.56 -40.20
N THR A 25 -40.87 -32.81 -40.45
CA THR A 25 -39.93 -33.95 -40.43
C THR A 25 -38.85 -33.88 -41.49
N ASP A 26 -39.06 -33.11 -42.57
CA ASP A 26 -38.09 -32.88 -43.64
C ASP A 26 -37.28 -31.59 -43.43
N GLY A 27 -37.48 -30.92 -42.27
CA GLY A 27 -36.80 -29.67 -41.93
C GLY A 27 -37.35 -28.43 -42.66
N CYS A 28 -38.51 -28.58 -43.32
CA CYS A 28 -39.15 -27.48 -44.02
C CYS A 28 -39.93 -26.60 -43.06
N CYS A 29 -39.82 -25.27 -43.22
CA CYS A 29 -40.47 -24.33 -42.35
C CYS A 29 -42.00 -24.38 -42.44
N THR A 30 -42.65 -24.62 -41.31
CA THR A 30 -44.14 -24.66 -41.22
C THR A 30 -44.70 -23.35 -40.68
N PHE A 31 -43.93 -22.60 -39.93
CA PHE A 31 -44.30 -21.32 -39.31
C PHE A 31 -43.02 -20.52 -39.04
N ILE A 32 -43.09 -19.21 -39.14
CA ILE A 32 -42.07 -18.28 -38.65
C ILE A 32 -42.77 -17.03 -38.14
N ASN A 33 -42.40 -16.56 -36.94
CA ASN A 33 -42.93 -15.30 -36.40
C ASN A 33 -42.26 -14.08 -37.03
N ARG A 34 -42.82 -12.90 -36.75
CA ARG A 34 -42.32 -11.64 -37.27
C ARG A 34 -40.85 -11.39 -36.88
N ALA A 35 -40.51 -11.55 -35.61
CA ALA A 35 -39.14 -11.33 -35.12
C ALA A 35 -38.12 -12.22 -35.82
N GLY A 36 -38.46 -13.51 -36.03
CA GLY A 36 -37.60 -14.43 -36.79
C GLY A 36 -37.41 -14.04 -38.23
N ALA A 37 -38.49 -13.63 -38.90
CA ALA A 37 -38.41 -13.17 -40.28
C ALA A 37 -37.56 -11.87 -40.41
N GLU A 38 -37.71 -10.94 -39.50
CA GLU A 38 -36.94 -9.68 -39.43
C GLU A 38 -35.44 -9.98 -39.16
N MET A 39 -35.10 -10.81 -38.15
CA MET A 39 -33.72 -11.20 -37.83
C MET A 39 -33.01 -11.89 -38.98
N LEU A 40 -33.74 -12.79 -39.70
CA LEU A 40 -33.19 -13.51 -40.85
C LEU A 40 -33.16 -12.66 -42.14
N GLY A 41 -33.89 -11.54 -42.17
CA GLY A 41 -34.01 -10.72 -43.38
C GLY A 41 -34.84 -11.36 -44.49
N TRP A 42 -35.60 -12.42 -44.20
CA TRP A 42 -36.44 -13.12 -45.15
C TRP A 42 -37.92 -12.78 -44.94
N PRO A 43 -38.67 -12.40 -45.98
CA PRO A 43 -40.13 -12.35 -45.90
C PRO A 43 -40.69 -13.74 -45.52
N ALA A 44 -41.59 -13.82 -44.53
CA ALA A 44 -42.16 -15.11 -44.07
C ALA A 44 -42.70 -15.99 -45.22
N ALA A 45 -43.34 -15.36 -46.21
CA ALA A 45 -43.85 -16.09 -47.38
C ALA A 45 -42.78 -16.78 -48.23
N ARG A 46 -41.51 -16.34 -48.13
CA ARG A 46 -40.38 -16.99 -48.85
C ARG A 46 -39.67 -18.07 -48.04
N VAL A 47 -39.90 -18.11 -46.74
CA VAL A 47 -39.32 -19.08 -45.80
C VAL A 47 -40.20 -20.33 -45.70
N LEU A 48 -41.53 -20.13 -45.69
CA LEU A 48 -42.50 -21.23 -45.57
C LEU A 48 -42.31 -22.28 -46.65
N GLY A 49 -42.26 -23.58 -46.22
CA GLY A 49 -42.05 -24.74 -47.10
C GLY A 49 -40.63 -24.94 -47.57
N ARG A 50 -39.66 -24.13 -47.16
CA ARG A 50 -38.24 -24.31 -47.53
C ARG A 50 -37.48 -24.94 -46.36
N ASN A 51 -36.45 -25.74 -46.70
CA ASN A 51 -35.57 -26.33 -45.69
C ASN A 51 -34.80 -25.22 -44.96
N MET A 52 -34.90 -25.21 -43.63
CA MET A 52 -34.31 -24.16 -42.81
C MET A 52 -32.80 -24.28 -42.69
N HIS A 53 -32.25 -25.51 -42.77
CA HIS A 53 -30.80 -25.68 -42.78
C HIS A 53 -30.16 -25.01 -44.01
N ASP A 54 -30.73 -25.25 -45.18
CA ASP A 54 -30.23 -24.68 -46.44
C ASP A 54 -30.37 -23.14 -46.47
N LEU A 55 -31.32 -22.57 -45.71
CA LEU A 55 -31.57 -21.15 -45.70
C LEU A 55 -30.66 -20.37 -44.73
N ILE A 56 -30.43 -20.93 -43.54
CA ILE A 56 -29.86 -20.14 -42.44
C ILE A 56 -28.69 -20.80 -41.73
N HIS A 57 -28.41 -22.10 -42.00
CA HIS A 57 -27.44 -22.88 -41.21
C HIS A 57 -26.49 -23.72 -42.09
N HIS A 58 -26.33 -23.38 -43.36
CA HIS A 58 -25.61 -24.13 -44.39
C HIS A 58 -24.08 -23.99 -44.31
N THR A 59 -23.55 -23.04 -43.54
CA THR A 59 -22.13 -22.66 -43.53
C THR A 59 -21.70 -22.35 -42.13
N HIS A 60 -20.52 -22.86 -41.72
CA HIS A 60 -19.87 -22.51 -40.44
C HIS A 60 -19.37 -21.06 -40.44
N GLY A 61 -19.05 -20.52 -39.26
CA GLY A 61 -18.52 -19.19 -39.13
C GLY A 61 -17.17 -18.95 -39.82
N ASP A 62 -16.42 -20.00 -40.13
CA ASP A 62 -15.16 -19.98 -40.87
C ASP A 62 -15.35 -20.07 -42.41
N GLY A 63 -16.59 -20.12 -42.89
CA GLY A 63 -16.93 -20.22 -44.31
C GLY A 63 -16.95 -21.61 -44.87
N SER A 64 -16.66 -22.66 -44.10
CA SER A 64 -16.76 -24.04 -44.53
C SER A 64 -18.20 -24.51 -44.61
N HIS A 65 -18.48 -25.45 -45.50
CA HIS A 65 -19.82 -26.03 -45.66
C HIS A 65 -20.25 -26.78 -44.39
N TYR A 66 -21.48 -26.51 -43.93
CA TYR A 66 -22.06 -27.18 -42.77
C TYR A 66 -23.05 -28.26 -43.24
N PRO A 67 -22.73 -29.56 -43.11
CA PRO A 67 -23.62 -30.62 -43.54
C PRO A 67 -24.89 -30.70 -42.67
N GLU A 68 -26.05 -30.94 -43.26
CA GLU A 68 -27.32 -31.12 -42.53
C GLU A 68 -27.21 -32.23 -41.47
N ALA A 69 -26.43 -33.29 -41.79
CA ALA A 69 -26.23 -34.41 -40.86
C ALA A 69 -25.55 -34.00 -39.53
N ASP A 70 -24.77 -32.93 -39.55
CA ASP A 70 -24.06 -32.42 -38.38
C ASP A 70 -24.85 -31.32 -37.66
N CYS A 71 -25.95 -30.84 -38.24
CA CYS A 71 -26.78 -29.78 -37.69
C CYS A 71 -27.46 -30.19 -36.37
N PRO A 72 -27.18 -29.49 -35.24
CA PRO A 72 -27.76 -29.82 -33.94
C PRO A 72 -29.28 -29.72 -33.91
N ILE A 73 -29.87 -28.81 -34.68
CA ILE A 73 -31.34 -28.63 -34.78
C ILE A 73 -31.95 -29.89 -35.34
N PHE A 74 -31.39 -30.38 -36.45
CA PHE A 74 -31.91 -31.56 -37.13
C PHE A 74 -31.64 -32.86 -36.37
N ASN A 75 -30.46 -32.98 -35.77
CA ASN A 75 -30.11 -34.17 -34.99
C ASN A 75 -30.98 -34.31 -33.74
N ALA A 76 -31.27 -33.19 -33.05
CA ALA A 76 -32.06 -33.17 -31.84
C ALA A 76 -33.52 -33.64 -32.10
N PHE A 77 -34.21 -33.07 -33.10
CA PHE A 77 -35.61 -33.44 -33.34
C PHE A 77 -35.76 -34.83 -33.92
N ARG A 78 -34.83 -35.27 -34.78
CA ARG A 78 -34.84 -36.67 -35.30
C ARG A 78 -34.68 -37.71 -34.21
N GLN A 79 -33.95 -37.36 -33.13
CA GLN A 79 -33.82 -38.21 -31.95
C GLN A 79 -34.93 -38.02 -30.93
N GLY A 80 -35.84 -37.07 -31.14
CA GLY A 80 -36.90 -36.73 -30.18
C GLY A 80 -36.37 -36.04 -28.91
N LEU A 81 -35.19 -35.41 -28.95
CA LEU A 81 -34.52 -34.77 -27.84
C LEU A 81 -34.47 -33.23 -28.05
N PRO A 82 -34.59 -32.44 -27.01
CA PRO A 82 -34.33 -31.00 -27.12
C PRO A 82 -32.83 -30.72 -27.23
N CYS A 83 -32.44 -29.62 -27.92
CA CYS A 83 -31.09 -29.06 -27.85
C CYS A 83 -31.12 -27.58 -27.57
N ARG A 84 -30.05 -27.10 -26.95
CA ARG A 84 -29.76 -25.67 -26.76
C ARG A 84 -28.32 -25.43 -27.10
N ILE A 85 -28.10 -24.46 -27.96
CA ILE A 85 -26.77 -24.05 -28.43
C ILE A 85 -26.65 -22.55 -28.15
N ASP A 86 -25.61 -22.16 -27.45
CA ASP A 86 -25.36 -20.78 -27.02
C ASP A 86 -24.36 -20.03 -27.90
N ARG A 87 -23.72 -20.73 -28.84
CA ARG A 87 -22.67 -20.16 -29.70
C ARG A 87 -22.65 -20.83 -31.07
N GLU A 88 -23.40 -20.29 -31.98
CA GLU A 88 -23.33 -20.73 -33.36
C GLU A 88 -23.59 -19.59 -34.34
N VAL A 89 -23.36 -19.78 -35.63
CA VAL A 89 -23.55 -18.78 -36.65
C VAL A 89 -24.73 -19.14 -37.51
N LEU A 90 -25.68 -18.22 -37.61
CA LEU A 90 -26.77 -18.30 -38.58
C LEU A 90 -26.57 -17.21 -39.66
N TRP A 91 -27.19 -17.44 -40.82
CA TRP A 91 -27.02 -16.60 -42.01
C TRP A 91 -28.31 -15.88 -42.36
N ARG A 92 -28.19 -14.61 -42.71
CA ARG A 92 -29.31 -13.78 -43.18
C ARG A 92 -29.50 -13.94 -44.69
N ALA A 93 -30.61 -13.40 -45.17
CA ALA A 93 -30.98 -13.39 -46.63
C ALA A 93 -29.96 -12.64 -47.50
N ASP A 94 -29.26 -11.65 -46.96
CA ASP A 94 -28.21 -10.87 -47.62
C ASP A 94 -26.83 -11.53 -47.63
N GLY A 95 -26.74 -12.75 -47.04
CA GLY A 95 -25.48 -13.48 -46.89
C GLY A 95 -24.60 -13.01 -45.73
N SER A 96 -25.09 -12.13 -44.87
CA SER A 96 -24.34 -11.74 -43.66
C SER A 96 -24.53 -12.77 -42.54
N PRO A 97 -23.45 -13.15 -41.81
CA PRO A 97 -23.54 -14.03 -40.67
C PRO A 97 -23.90 -13.24 -39.40
N PHE A 98 -24.54 -13.87 -38.44
CA PHE A 98 -24.73 -13.38 -37.11
C PHE A 98 -24.57 -14.47 -36.05
N SER A 99 -24.08 -14.13 -34.88
CA SER A 99 -24.00 -15.05 -33.74
C SER A 99 -25.37 -15.29 -33.17
N ALA A 100 -25.76 -16.54 -33.06
CA ALA A 100 -27.07 -16.92 -32.53
C ALA A 100 -26.93 -17.82 -31.29
N GLU A 101 -27.84 -17.59 -30.34
CA GLU A 101 -28.23 -18.57 -29.34
C GLU A 101 -29.57 -19.14 -29.76
N TYR A 102 -29.70 -20.47 -29.81
CA TYR A 102 -30.96 -21.10 -30.19
C TYR A 102 -31.28 -22.33 -29.34
N SER A 103 -32.58 -22.66 -29.29
CA SER A 103 -33.08 -23.91 -28.70
C SER A 103 -34.05 -24.59 -29.68
N SER A 104 -33.95 -25.89 -29.81
CA SER A 104 -34.85 -26.71 -30.62
C SER A 104 -35.57 -27.71 -29.73
N TYR A 105 -36.90 -27.77 -29.83
CA TYR A 105 -37.76 -28.70 -29.09
C TYR A 105 -38.60 -29.52 -30.06
N PRO A 106 -38.54 -30.86 -30.00
CA PRO A 106 -39.35 -31.74 -30.87
C PRO A 106 -40.84 -31.62 -30.55
N ILE A 107 -41.68 -31.65 -31.59
CA ILE A 107 -43.12 -31.74 -31.47
C ILE A 107 -43.49 -33.20 -31.46
N LEU A 108 -43.96 -33.70 -30.31
CA LEU A 108 -44.28 -35.13 -30.10
C LEU A 108 -45.78 -35.34 -30.02
N ASP A 109 -46.31 -36.44 -30.57
CA ASP A 109 -47.69 -36.84 -30.38
C ASP A 109 -47.89 -37.41 -28.97
N ALA A 110 -48.94 -36.90 -28.27
CA ALA A 110 -49.22 -37.26 -26.89
C ALA A 110 -50.09 -38.56 -26.75
N GLY A 111 -50.44 -39.24 -27.82
CA GLY A 111 -51.59 -40.16 -27.82
C GLY A 111 -51.35 -41.66 -27.96
N SER A 112 -50.15 -42.18 -28.31
CA SER A 112 -50.06 -43.59 -28.73
C SER A 112 -48.83 -44.39 -28.26
N GLY A 113 -48.30 -44.14 -27.07
CA GLY A 113 -47.25 -45.00 -26.48
C GLY A 113 -45.92 -45.10 -27.28
N ARG A 114 -45.87 -44.69 -28.53
CA ARG A 114 -44.70 -44.38 -29.33
C ARG A 114 -44.68 -42.90 -29.63
N HIS A 115 -43.67 -42.21 -29.11
CA HIS A 115 -43.46 -40.82 -29.41
C HIS A 115 -43.10 -40.64 -30.89
N THR A 116 -44.10 -40.33 -31.72
CA THR A 116 -43.88 -39.98 -33.12
C THR A 116 -43.52 -38.51 -33.19
N VAL A 117 -42.38 -38.19 -33.78
CA VAL A 117 -41.92 -36.84 -34.01
C VAL A 117 -42.65 -36.27 -35.21
N HIS A 118 -43.30 -35.12 -35.09
CA HIS A 118 -44.00 -34.38 -36.16
C HIS A 118 -43.23 -33.18 -36.68
N GLY A 119 -42.07 -32.86 -36.05
CA GLY A 119 -41.24 -31.71 -36.36
C GLY A 119 -40.63 -31.14 -35.12
N ALA A 120 -40.22 -29.86 -35.17
CA ALA A 120 -39.66 -29.14 -34.05
C ALA A 120 -40.08 -27.67 -34.05
N VAL A 121 -40.03 -27.05 -32.86
CA VAL A 121 -40.07 -25.60 -32.69
C VAL A 121 -38.68 -25.17 -32.32
N VAL A 122 -38.17 -24.16 -33.02
CA VAL A 122 -36.87 -23.56 -32.79
C VAL A 122 -37.06 -22.10 -32.35
N THR A 123 -36.43 -21.71 -31.24
CA THR A 123 -36.33 -20.31 -30.83
C THR A 123 -34.88 -19.87 -30.98
N PHE A 124 -34.66 -18.66 -31.41
CA PHE A 124 -33.31 -18.11 -31.59
C PHE A 124 -33.26 -16.60 -31.31
N VAL A 125 -32.07 -16.18 -30.89
CA VAL A 125 -31.77 -14.75 -30.58
C VAL A 125 -30.43 -14.37 -31.23
N ASP A 126 -30.39 -13.19 -31.83
CA ASP A 126 -29.14 -12.61 -32.29
C ASP A 126 -28.34 -12.07 -31.08
N ILE A 127 -27.21 -12.64 -30.83
CA ILE A 127 -26.31 -12.27 -29.70
C ILE A 127 -25.05 -11.52 -30.19
N THR A 128 -25.03 -11.03 -31.41
CA THR A 128 -23.85 -10.40 -32.00
C THR A 128 -23.38 -9.17 -31.21
N GLU A 129 -24.29 -8.26 -30.91
CA GLU A 129 -23.96 -7.05 -30.14
C GLU A 129 -23.51 -7.39 -28.72
N ARG A 130 -24.18 -8.34 -28.07
CA ARG A 130 -23.80 -8.81 -26.73
C ARG A 130 -22.38 -9.37 -26.73
N ARG A 131 -22.03 -10.22 -27.69
CA ARG A 131 -20.69 -10.79 -27.82
C ARG A 131 -19.62 -9.73 -28.08
N GLN A 132 -19.90 -8.80 -28.97
CA GLN A 132 -18.96 -7.69 -29.24
C GLN A 132 -18.70 -6.85 -28.01
N ALA A 133 -19.74 -6.57 -27.22
CA ALA A 133 -19.59 -5.84 -25.95
C ALA A 133 -18.79 -6.65 -24.90
N GLU A 134 -19.05 -7.96 -24.79
CA GLU A 134 -18.30 -8.86 -23.90
C GLU A 134 -16.82 -8.93 -24.29
N ASP A 135 -16.50 -9.09 -25.56
CA ASP A 135 -15.13 -9.13 -26.07
C ASP A 135 -14.40 -7.81 -25.86
N ALA A 136 -15.07 -6.67 -26.14
CA ALA A 136 -14.52 -5.36 -25.90
C ALA A 136 -14.24 -5.10 -24.40
N LEU A 137 -15.13 -5.57 -23.53
CA LEU A 137 -14.94 -5.46 -22.08
C LEU A 137 -13.75 -6.30 -21.60
N HIS A 138 -13.61 -7.53 -22.13
CA HIS A 138 -12.46 -8.36 -21.80
C HIS A 138 -11.14 -7.72 -22.24
N GLN A 139 -11.07 -7.19 -23.46
CA GLN A 139 -9.88 -6.49 -23.95
C GLN A 139 -9.54 -5.28 -23.08
N ALA A 140 -10.54 -4.44 -22.78
CA ALA A 140 -10.33 -3.25 -21.95
C ALA A 140 -9.86 -3.60 -20.53
N ARG A 141 -10.39 -4.71 -19.96
CA ARG A 141 -9.95 -5.20 -18.66
C ARG A 141 -8.49 -5.65 -18.70
N ASP A 142 -8.12 -6.45 -19.68
CA ASP A 142 -6.76 -6.99 -19.79
C ASP A 142 -5.72 -5.86 -20.01
N GLU A 143 -6.06 -4.84 -20.80
CA GLU A 143 -5.24 -3.63 -20.95
C GLU A 143 -5.11 -2.85 -19.63
N LEU A 144 -6.20 -2.73 -18.87
CA LEU A 144 -6.19 -2.03 -17.59
C LEU A 144 -5.32 -2.78 -16.57
N GLU A 145 -5.44 -4.10 -16.49
CA GLU A 145 -4.63 -4.94 -15.61
C GLU A 145 -3.13 -4.79 -15.91
N GLN A 146 -2.76 -4.78 -17.20
CA GLN A 146 -1.37 -4.54 -17.61
C GLN A 146 -0.87 -3.16 -17.22
N ARG A 147 -1.68 -2.11 -17.42
CA ARG A 147 -1.31 -0.74 -17.02
C ARG A 147 -1.16 -0.61 -15.51
N VAL A 148 -2.07 -1.21 -14.73
CA VAL A 148 -1.98 -1.21 -13.27
C VAL A 148 -0.71 -1.93 -12.80
N ALA A 149 -0.40 -3.10 -13.35
CA ALA A 149 0.81 -3.84 -13.01
C ALA A 149 2.09 -3.03 -13.33
N ALA A 150 2.16 -2.42 -14.52
CA ALA A 150 3.30 -1.59 -14.93
C ALA A 150 3.48 -0.38 -14.00
N ARG A 151 2.40 0.35 -13.70
CA ARG A 151 2.46 1.53 -12.81
C ARG A 151 2.81 1.16 -11.37
N THR A 152 2.32 0.02 -10.89
CA THR A 152 2.65 -0.47 -9.53
C THR A 152 4.13 -0.82 -9.42
N ALA A 153 4.72 -1.45 -10.44
CA ALA A 153 6.14 -1.76 -10.49
C ALA A 153 7.01 -0.48 -10.55
N GLU A 154 6.63 0.49 -11.41
CA GLU A 154 7.30 1.78 -11.51
C GLU A 154 7.28 2.55 -10.17
N LEU A 155 6.11 2.61 -9.53
CA LEU A 155 5.95 3.28 -8.24
C LEU A 155 6.76 2.60 -7.14
N SER A 156 6.78 1.26 -7.11
CA SER A 156 7.57 0.49 -6.14
C SER A 156 9.07 0.77 -6.30
N THR A 157 9.56 0.84 -7.53
CA THR A 157 10.96 1.18 -7.84
C THR A 157 11.30 2.61 -7.39
N ALA A 158 10.46 3.58 -7.71
CA ALA A 158 10.65 4.97 -7.32
C ALA A 158 10.65 5.15 -5.78
N LEU A 159 9.74 4.45 -5.08
CA LEU A 159 9.71 4.45 -3.62
C LEU A 159 10.97 3.82 -3.01
N GLY A 160 11.51 2.77 -3.62
CA GLY A 160 12.80 2.19 -3.23
C GLY A 160 13.94 3.20 -3.35
N GLN A 161 14.06 3.84 -4.50
CA GLN A 161 15.10 4.86 -4.74
C GLN A 161 15.01 6.05 -3.79
N LEU A 162 13.79 6.51 -3.48
CA LEU A 162 13.59 7.58 -2.50
C LEU A 162 14.03 7.19 -1.10
N ARG A 163 13.76 5.95 -0.68
CA ARG A 163 14.22 5.44 0.63
C ARG A 163 15.73 5.35 0.71
N ASP A 164 16.37 4.82 -0.33
CA ASP A 164 17.83 4.70 -0.40
C ASP A 164 18.49 6.08 -0.37
N LEU A 165 17.94 7.05 -1.11
CA LEU A 165 18.42 8.43 -1.10
C LEU A 165 18.26 9.08 0.28
N SER A 166 17.11 8.89 0.93
CA SER A 166 16.85 9.41 2.28
C SER A 166 17.85 8.86 3.30
N ALA A 167 18.09 7.54 3.28
CA ALA A 167 19.06 6.89 4.14
C ALA A 167 20.50 7.40 3.89
N HIS A 168 20.86 7.60 2.63
CA HIS A 168 22.16 8.17 2.27
C HIS A 168 22.34 9.61 2.78
N LEU A 169 21.33 10.45 2.60
CA LEU A 169 21.35 11.83 3.10
C LEU A 169 21.46 11.90 4.62
N GLU A 170 20.79 11.01 5.36
CA GLU A 170 20.96 10.93 6.81
C GLU A 170 22.37 10.54 7.22
N THR A 171 22.98 9.58 6.53
CA THR A 171 24.37 9.17 6.78
C THR A 171 25.34 10.34 6.55
N VAL A 172 25.24 10.99 5.40
CA VAL A 172 26.07 12.16 5.07
C VAL A 172 25.91 13.30 6.09
N ARG A 173 24.68 13.54 6.52
CA ARG A 173 24.39 14.57 7.53
C ARG A 173 25.01 14.25 8.90
N GLU A 174 25.00 12.99 9.31
CA GLU A 174 25.60 12.57 10.59
C GLU A 174 27.13 12.58 10.52
N ASP A 175 27.70 12.18 9.41
CA ASP A 175 29.15 12.28 9.17
C ASP A 175 29.61 13.74 9.21
N GLU A 176 28.88 14.65 8.59
CA GLU A 176 29.16 16.09 8.59
C GLU A 176 29.03 16.69 9.99
N ARG A 177 28.00 16.34 10.77
CA ARG A 177 27.87 16.75 12.17
C ARG A 177 29.05 16.28 13.01
N THR A 178 29.49 15.04 12.81
CA THR A 178 30.65 14.47 13.49
C THR A 178 31.93 15.24 13.16
N ARG A 179 32.11 15.58 11.87
CA ARG A 179 33.25 16.36 11.41
C ARG A 179 33.26 17.76 12.03
N ILE A 180 32.14 18.47 11.93
CA ILE A 180 32.00 19.82 12.49
C ILE A 180 32.24 19.84 14.02
N ALA A 181 31.68 18.84 14.74
CA ALA A 181 31.89 18.75 16.18
C ALA A 181 33.38 18.59 16.54
N ARG A 182 34.11 17.78 15.78
CA ARG A 182 35.56 17.58 15.98
C ARG A 182 36.34 18.83 15.62
N ASP A 183 36.06 19.47 14.50
CA ASP A 183 36.73 20.70 14.05
C ASP A 183 36.54 21.80 15.08
N ILE A 184 35.32 21.97 15.62
CA ILE A 184 35.03 22.95 16.69
C ILE A 184 35.80 22.62 17.98
N HIS A 185 35.85 21.33 18.37
CA HIS A 185 36.58 20.88 19.56
C HIS A 185 38.07 21.20 19.45
N ASP A 186 38.68 20.83 18.32
CA ASP A 186 40.12 20.95 18.12
C ASP A 186 40.58 22.42 17.95
N GLU A 187 39.83 23.22 17.21
CA GLU A 187 40.18 24.60 16.92
C GLU A 187 39.73 25.55 18.05
N LEU A 188 38.45 25.64 18.33
CA LEU A 188 37.94 26.58 19.33
C LEU A 188 38.24 26.17 20.77
N GLY A 189 38.15 24.86 21.07
CA GLY A 189 38.46 24.33 22.39
C GLY A 189 39.90 24.62 22.77
N SER A 190 40.85 24.34 21.89
CA SER A 190 42.28 24.57 22.11
C SER A 190 42.62 26.06 22.29
N LEU A 191 42.02 26.96 21.47
CA LEU A 191 42.20 28.40 21.57
C LEU A 191 41.67 28.96 22.89
N LEU A 192 40.49 28.52 23.33
CA LEU A 192 39.90 28.98 24.60
C LEU A 192 40.69 28.54 25.82
N VAL A 193 41.26 27.31 25.79
CA VAL A 193 42.12 26.80 26.84
C VAL A 193 43.41 27.62 26.89
N ALA A 194 44.08 27.87 25.74
CA ALA A 194 45.27 28.70 25.68
C ALA A 194 44.99 30.13 26.21
N LEU A 195 43.89 30.75 25.77
CA LEU A 195 43.49 32.08 26.21
C LEU A 195 43.21 32.12 27.73
N LYS A 196 42.60 31.09 28.30
CA LYS A 196 42.39 30.94 29.72
C LYS A 196 43.71 30.90 30.49
N MET A 197 44.67 30.10 30.01
CA MET A 197 46.01 29.98 30.59
C MET A 197 46.73 31.31 30.57
N ASP A 198 46.67 32.07 29.48
CA ASP A 198 47.29 33.39 29.36
C ASP A 198 46.66 34.41 30.34
N VAL A 199 45.34 34.45 30.44
CA VAL A 199 44.63 35.33 31.38
C VAL A 199 44.96 34.97 32.82
N ASP A 200 45.01 33.70 33.18
CA ASP A 200 45.38 33.22 34.52
C ASP A 200 46.86 33.53 34.82
N TRP A 201 47.75 33.48 33.84
CA TRP A 201 49.15 33.85 33.97
C TRP A 201 49.34 35.35 34.20
N VAL A 202 48.64 36.20 33.44
CA VAL A 202 48.63 37.69 33.65
C VAL A 202 48.06 38.00 35.02
N GLY A 203 46.89 37.41 35.39
CA GLY A 203 46.22 37.62 36.66
C GLY A 203 47.14 37.41 37.89
N ARG A 204 47.99 36.38 37.85
CA ARG A 204 48.99 36.11 38.91
C ARG A 204 50.11 37.12 39.00
N ARG A 205 50.39 37.85 37.91
CA ARG A 205 51.48 38.86 37.86
C ARG A 205 51.02 40.30 38.28
N VAL A 206 49.71 40.49 38.29
CA VAL A 206 49.13 41.77 38.60
C VAL A 206 48.33 41.78 39.95
N GLU A 207 48.69 40.84 40.82
CA GLU A 207 48.01 40.68 42.12
C GLU A 207 48.06 42.02 42.98
N ASP A 208 49.15 42.77 42.80
CA ASP A 208 49.29 44.07 43.47
C ASP A 208 48.50 45.21 42.81
N GLN A 209 47.77 44.97 41.75
CA GLN A 209 47.02 45.96 40.97
C GLN A 209 45.52 45.57 40.90
N PRO A 210 44.70 45.99 41.87
CA PRO A 210 43.35 45.54 42.07
C PRO A 210 42.44 45.71 40.84
N MET A 211 42.62 46.80 40.09
CA MET A 211 41.84 47.13 38.91
C MET A 211 42.16 46.13 37.74
N LEU A 212 43.45 45.82 37.56
CA LEU A 212 43.87 44.84 36.54
C LEU A 212 43.47 43.38 36.90
N GLN A 213 43.62 43.08 38.19
CA GLN A 213 43.20 41.77 38.72
C GLN A 213 41.68 41.56 38.52
N HIS A 214 40.85 42.56 38.83
CA HIS A 214 39.40 42.52 38.58
C HIS A 214 39.08 42.32 37.08
N LYS A 215 39.83 42.95 36.18
CA LYS A 215 39.71 42.75 34.71
C LYS A 215 40.08 41.34 34.29
N CYS A 216 41.18 40.80 34.80
CA CYS A 216 41.58 39.40 34.52
C CYS A 216 40.53 38.40 35.00
N GLN A 217 39.97 38.59 36.19
CA GLN A 217 38.88 37.76 36.70
C GLN A 217 37.62 37.87 35.82
N GLY A 218 37.30 39.09 35.32
CA GLY A 218 36.20 39.31 34.38
C GLY A 218 36.40 38.56 33.05
N MET A 219 37.62 38.62 32.46
CA MET A 219 37.97 37.88 31.25
C MET A 219 37.93 36.37 31.48
N GLY A 220 38.45 35.90 32.63
CA GLY A 220 38.37 34.47 32.98
C GLY A 220 36.94 33.94 33.04
N ARG A 221 36.00 34.71 33.61
CA ARG A 221 34.57 34.33 33.60
C ARG A 221 33.97 34.27 32.18
N LEU A 222 34.29 35.25 31.32
CA LEU A 222 33.85 35.24 29.92
C LEU A 222 34.37 34.04 29.14
N ILE A 223 35.64 33.70 29.35
CA ILE A 223 36.25 32.52 28.71
C ILE A 223 35.55 31.24 29.22
N ALA A 224 35.30 31.11 30.53
CA ALA A 224 34.60 29.96 31.07
C ALA A 224 33.19 29.82 30.44
N THR A 225 32.45 30.94 30.36
CA THR A 225 31.15 30.93 29.67
C THR A 225 31.26 30.52 28.17
N ALA A 226 32.30 30.98 27.48
CA ALA A 226 32.55 30.62 26.09
C ALA A 226 32.87 29.10 25.95
N VAL A 227 33.67 28.53 26.85
CA VAL A 227 33.99 27.08 26.90
C VAL A 227 32.70 26.28 27.11
N ASP A 228 31.86 26.69 28.06
CA ASP A 228 30.57 26.01 28.32
C ASP A 228 29.63 26.07 27.11
N ASN A 229 29.58 27.22 26.41
CA ASN A 229 28.75 27.38 25.22
C ASN A 229 29.26 26.52 24.05
N VAL A 230 30.59 26.50 23.82
CA VAL A 230 31.21 25.64 22.79
C VAL A 230 30.98 24.17 23.13
N GLY A 231 31.14 23.79 24.41
CA GLY A 231 30.84 22.43 24.89
C GLY A 231 29.39 22.03 24.59
N ARG A 232 28.41 22.92 24.82
CA ARG A 232 27.01 22.65 24.45
C ARG A 232 26.81 22.49 22.95
N ILE A 233 27.41 23.35 22.12
CA ILE A 233 27.31 23.22 20.66
C ILE A 233 27.91 21.87 20.17
N ILE A 234 29.05 21.48 20.73
CA ILE A 234 29.67 20.17 20.38
C ILE A 234 28.75 19.02 20.79
N THR A 235 28.14 19.09 21.96
CA THR A 235 27.21 18.07 22.46
C THR A 235 25.95 17.98 21.61
N ASP A 236 25.40 19.11 21.15
CA ASP A 236 24.24 19.14 20.23
C ASP A 236 24.58 18.53 18.86
N LEU A 237 25.81 18.74 18.39
CA LEU A 237 26.30 18.18 17.14
C LEU A 237 26.65 16.69 17.28
N ARG A 238 27.40 16.33 18.33
CA ARG A 238 27.80 14.95 18.67
C ARG A 238 28.15 14.86 20.14
N PRO A 239 27.40 14.08 20.94
CA PRO A 239 27.73 13.94 22.36
C PRO A 239 29.05 13.17 22.54
N SER A 240 30.09 13.85 22.99
CA SER A 240 31.40 13.23 23.29
C SER A 240 31.30 12.14 24.37
N ILE A 241 30.27 12.22 25.22
CA ILE A 241 29.97 11.21 26.25
C ILE A 241 29.61 9.85 25.62
N LEU A 242 29.01 9.84 24.41
CA LEU A 242 28.73 8.62 23.68
C LEU A 242 30.00 7.86 23.28
N ASP A 243 31.04 8.60 22.88
CA ASP A 243 32.32 8.04 22.45
C ASP A 243 33.18 7.54 23.63
N HIS A 244 33.09 8.21 24.80
CA HIS A 244 33.98 7.92 25.95
C HIS A 244 33.32 7.08 27.05
N GLN A 245 32.01 7.22 27.28
CA GLN A 245 31.30 6.53 28.36
C GLN A 245 30.19 5.59 27.88
N GLY A 246 29.93 5.58 26.57
CA GLY A 246 28.96 4.71 25.94
C GLY A 246 27.52 5.23 26.03
N ILE A 247 26.61 4.45 25.42
CA ILE A 247 25.22 4.87 25.20
C ILE A 247 24.44 5.07 26.52
N TRP A 248 24.65 4.21 27.53
CA TRP A 248 23.89 4.28 28.76
C TRP A 248 24.13 5.60 29.50
N ALA A 249 25.39 5.98 29.66
CA ALA A 249 25.79 7.25 30.26
C ALA A 249 25.30 8.46 29.44
N ALA A 250 25.34 8.33 28.11
CA ALA A 250 24.87 9.38 27.23
C ALA A 250 23.35 9.63 27.35
N LEU A 251 22.54 8.57 27.46
CA LEU A 251 21.09 8.68 27.64
C LEU A 251 20.74 9.28 29.02
N GLU A 252 21.40 8.82 30.07
CA GLU A 252 21.18 9.35 31.42
C GLU A 252 21.57 10.83 31.52
N TRP A 253 22.72 11.20 30.97
CA TRP A 253 23.18 12.56 30.91
C TRP A 253 22.18 13.46 30.12
N GLN A 254 21.73 13.03 28.97
CA GLN A 254 20.76 13.77 28.14
C GLN A 254 19.43 13.97 28.86
N ALA A 255 18.96 12.96 29.59
CA ALA A 255 17.75 13.08 30.39
C ALA A 255 17.93 14.10 31.52
N GLN A 256 19.07 14.04 32.22
CA GLN A 256 19.38 14.98 33.32
C GLN A 256 19.51 16.43 32.82
N GLU A 257 20.24 16.65 31.73
CA GLU A 257 20.39 18.00 31.14
C GLU A 257 19.02 18.54 30.68
N PHE A 258 18.17 17.70 30.09
CA PHE A 258 16.82 18.12 29.72
C PHE A 258 16.00 18.55 30.94
N ILE A 259 16.07 17.81 32.04
CA ILE A 259 15.39 18.14 33.31
C ILE A 259 15.91 19.47 33.88
N GLU A 260 17.23 19.68 33.89
CA GLU A 260 17.85 20.89 34.43
C GLU A 260 17.58 22.13 33.59
N THR A 261 17.33 21.97 32.27
CA THR A 261 17.10 23.10 31.37
C THR A 261 15.61 23.42 31.16
N THR A 262 14.71 22.55 31.66
CA THR A 262 13.26 22.76 31.55
C THR A 262 12.65 23.01 32.93
N GLU A 263 11.55 23.77 33.00
CA GLU A 263 10.79 23.99 34.24
C GLU A 263 9.74 22.88 34.48
N LEU A 264 9.90 21.72 33.83
CA LEU A 264 8.97 20.59 33.93
C LEU A 264 9.20 19.81 35.24
N GLN A 265 8.12 19.27 35.80
CA GLN A 265 8.23 18.32 36.90
C GLN A 265 8.67 16.94 36.35
N PRO A 266 9.88 16.47 36.72
CA PRO A 266 10.41 15.23 36.14
C PRO A 266 10.02 14.00 36.95
N ASP A 267 9.80 12.86 36.23
CA ASP A 267 9.86 11.50 36.76
C ASP A 267 10.87 10.72 35.91
N LEU A 268 12.11 10.59 36.41
CA LEU A 268 13.19 9.90 35.71
C LEU A 268 13.47 8.55 36.35
N GLN A 269 13.33 7.48 35.55
CA GLN A 269 13.66 6.12 35.95
C GLN A 269 14.62 5.51 34.95
N VAL A 270 15.81 5.14 35.39
CA VAL A 270 16.82 4.48 34.58
C VAL A 270 17.14 3.14 35.20
N HIS A 271 16.89 2.05 34.47
CA HIS A 271 17.17 0.70 34.91
C HIS A 271 17.83 -0.10 33.78
N VAL A 272 19.14 -0.30 33.89
CA VAL A 272 19.92 -1.16 33.02
C VAL A 272 20.33 -2.37 33.82
N ALA A 273 19.90 -3.58 33.41
CA ALA A 273 20.22 -4.81 34.10
C ALA A 273 21.75 -5.01 34.16
N ALA A 274 22.26 -5.48 35.29
CA ALA A 274 23.69 -5.68 35.49
C ALA A 274 24.25 -6.67 34.45
N GLY A 275 25.39 -6.30 33.85
CA GLY A 275 26.08 -7.14 32.86
C GLY A 275 25.55 -6.99 31.42
N VAL A 276 24.54 -6.16 31.18
CA VAL A 276 24.10 -5.86 29.81
C VAL A 276 25.08 -4.87 29.17
N GLN A 277 25.69 -5.31 28.07
CA GLN A 277 26.57 -4.48 27.25
C GLN A 277 25.81 -3.98 26.02
N ALA A 278 26.07 -2.73 25.65
CA ALA A 278 25.60 -2.20 24.39
C ALA A 278 26.28 -2.90 23.21
N PRO A 279 25.67 -2.92 22.03
CA PRO A 279 26.32 -3.43 20.83
C PRO A 279 27.65 -2.73 20.57
N THR A 280 28.68 -3.46 20.13
CA THR A 280 30.04 -2.96 19.91
C THR A 280 30.42 -2.99 18.43
N GLY A 281 31.54 -2.33 18.09
CA GLY A 281 32.02 -2.19 16.70
C GLY A 281 31.20 -1.19 15.88
N LEU A 282 31.45 -1.11 14.58
CA LEU A 282 30.84 -0.11 13.69
C LEU A 282 29.29 -0.13 13.71
N GLN A 283 28.71 -1.32 13.79
CA GLN A 283 27.25 -1.48 13.89
C GLN A 283 26.73 -0.99 15.25
N GLY A 284 27.48 -1.27 16.32
CA GLY A 284 27.13 -0.81 17.66
C GLY A 284 27.22 0.71 17.80
N GLU A 285 28.23 1.35 17.21
CA GLU A 285 28.37 2.81 17.18
C GLU A 285 27.16 3.45 16.45
N ARG A 286 26.81 2.95 15.27
CA ARG A 286 25.64 3.41 14.50
C ARG A 286 24.33 3.21 15.25
N TRP A 287 24.18 2.06 15.92
CA TRP A 287 23.03 1.77 16.77
C TRP A 287 22.93 2.79 17.91
N GLY A 288 24.04 3.03 18.61
CA GLY A 288 24.10 4.00 19.72
C GLY A 288 23.74 5.42 19.28
N ILE A 289 24.27 5.87 18.15
CA ILE A 289 23.93 7.18 17.56
C ILE A 289 22.43 7.24 17.22
N ALA A 290 21.89 6.20 16.59
CA ALA A 290 20.47 6.15 16.23
C ALA A 290 19.56 6.26 17.47
N VAL A 291 19.84 5.46 18.51
CA VAL A 291 19.10 5.49 19.77
C VAL A 291 19.18 6.88 20.42
N PHE A 292 20.38 7.44 20.50
CA PHE A 292 20.60 8.77 21.08
C PHE A 292 19.81 9.86 20.34
N ARG A 293 19.87 9.86 19.00
CA ARG A 293 19.15 10.82 18.16
C ARG A 293 17.63 10.69 18.27
N ILE A 294 17.12 9.46 18.35
CA ILE A 294 15.68 9.24 18.59
C ILE A 294 15.29 9.80 19.96
N PHE A 295 16.07 9.52 20.99
CA PHE A 295 15.80 10.00 22.34
C PHE A 295 15.84 11.54 22.42
N GLN A 296 16.86 12.16 21.81
CA GLN A 296 16.98 13.62 21.71
C GLN A 296 15.75 14.26 21.03
N GLU A 297 15.26 13.66 19.95
CA GLU A 297 14.06 14.12 19.24
C GLU A 297 12.80 13.95 20.08
N MET A 298 12.67 12.84 20.85
CA MET A 298 11.57 12.64 21.79
C MET A 298 11.51 13.78 22.82
N LEU A 299 12.64 14.12 23.43
CA LEU A 299 12.75 15.21 24.41
C LEU A 299 12.52 16.60 23.79
N SER A 300 13.08 16.83 22.59
CA SER A 300 12.87 18.07 21.84
C SER A 300 11.40 18.31 21.51
N ASN A 301 10.66 17.24 21.16
CA ASN A 301 9.23 17.34 20.91
C ASN A 301 8.44 17.74 22.15
N VAL A 302 8.80 17.22 23.31
CA VAL A 302 8.20 17.66 24.59
C VAL A 302 8.47 19.15 24.79
N ALA A 303 9.73 19.61 24.69
CA ALA A 303 10.11 21.01 24.93
C ALA A 303 9.41 21.99 23.98
N ARG A 304 9.28 21.61 22.68
CA ARG A 304 8.78 22.53 21.64
C ARG A 304 7.28 22.50 21.46
N HIS A 305 6.64 21.34 21.70
CA HIS A 305 5.28 21.09 21.23
C HIS A 305 4.30 20.73 22.33
N ALA A 306 4.76 20.18 23.45
CA ALA A 306 3.84 19.62 24.44
C ALA A 306 3.12 20.68 25.26
N GLN A 307 3.76 21.81 25.59
CA GLN A 307 3.24 22.75 26.59
C GLN A 307 2.86 22.04 27.90
N ALA A 308 3.66 21.04 28.28
CA ALA A 308 3.44 20.20 29.43
C ALA A 308 3.82 20.85 30.74
N ARG A 309 3.37 20.29 31.86
CA ARG A 309 3.80 20.64 33.22
C ARG A 309 4.70 19.57 33.82
N SER A 310 4.54 18.33 33.37
CA SER A 310 5.31 17.21 33.83
C SER A 310 5.77 16.31 32.68
N VAL A 311 6.90 15.64 32.87
CA VAL A 311 7.47 14.65 31.93
C VAL A 311 7.93 13.43 32.69
N SER A 312 7.58 12.26 32.19
CA SER A 312 8.06 10.97 32.69
C SER A 312 8.98 10.35 31.65
N ILE A 313 10.21 10.00 32.05
CA ILE A 313 11.27 9.44 31.21
C ILE A 313 11.69 8.11 31.82
N HIS A 314 11.35 7.01 31.16
CA HIS A 314 11.71 5.67 31.60
C HIS A 314 12.62 5.00 30.59
N LEU A 315 13.81 4.64 31.05
CA LEU A 315 14.84 3.89 30.33
C LEU A 315 14.99 2.52 30.99
N TYR A 316 14.77 1.48 30.24
CA TYR A 316 14.76 0.11 30.77
C TYR A 316 15.33 -0.86 29.76
N VAL A 317 16.18 -1.80 30.23
CA VAL A 317 16.75 -2.83 29.38
C VAL A 317 16.42 -4.20 29.95
N ASP A 318 15.77 -5.05 29.15
CA ASP A 318 15.40 -6.41 29.50
C ASP A 318 16.61 -7.32 29.72
N SER A 319 16.41 -8.34 30.54
CA SER A 319 17.39 -9.40 30.75
C SER A 319 17.41 -10.43 29.62
N PRO A 320 18.51 -11.21 29.43
CA PRO A 320 18.61 -12.26 28.41
C PRO A 320 17.42 -13.24 28.42
N PRO A 321 17.04 -13.88 27.27
CA PRO A 321 17.97 -14.27 26.20
C PRO A 321 18.08 -13.29 25.02
N GLY A 322 17.34 -12.20 24.95
CA GLY A 322 17.45 -11.19 23.91
C GLY A 322 17.25 -9.82 24.53
N PRO A 323 18.32 -9.14 25.04
CA PRO A 323 18.17 -7.85 25.69
C PRO A 323 17.60 -6.82 24.71
N VAL A 324 16.58 -6.11 25.16
CA VAL A 324 15.89 -5.06 24.38
C VAL A 324 15.89 -3.80 25.20
N LEU A 325 16.26 -2.68 24.57
CA LEU A 325 16.14 -1.36 25.16
C LEU A 325 14.72 -0.82 24.92
N HIS A 326 14.11 -0.38 26.00
CA HIS A 326 12.85 0.34 26.00
C HIS A 326 13.07 1.76 26.51
N ILE A 327 12.68 2.75 25.72
CA ILE A 327 12.64 4.15 26.12
C ILE A 327 11.20 4.63 26.03
N THR A 328 10.68 5.15 27.13
CA THR A 328 9.35 5.76 27.16
C THR A 328 9.48 7.20 27.62
N VAL A 329 9.00 8.13 26.81
CA VAL A 329 8.85 9.55 27.18
C VAL A 329 7.37 9.89 27.12
N ARG A 330 6.84 10.36 28.24
CA ARG A 330 5.44 10.77 28.37
C ARG A 330 5.34 12.17 28.95
N ASP A 331 4.54 12.98 28.31
CA ASP A 331 4.17 14.32 28.79
C ASP A 331 2.66 14.41 29.10
N ASP A 332 2.27 15.40 29.89
CA ASP A 332 0.89 15.75 30.21
C ASP A 332 0.38 16.96 29.41
N GLY A 333 0.97 17.24 28.26
CA GLY A 333 0.72 18.43 27.48
C GLY A 333 -0.55 18.39 26.63
N VAL A 334 -0.58 19.26 25.62
CA VAL A 334 -1.75 19.47 24.75
C VAL A 334 -2.13 18.26 23.93
N GLY A 335 -1.19 17.33 23.66
CA GLY A 335 -1.39 16.20 22.79
C GLY A 335 -1.73 16.58 21.35
N THR A 336 -1.92 15.59 20.50
CA THR A 336 -2.30 15.77 19.09
C THR A 336 -3.18 14.65 18.59
N ARG A 337 -3.82 14.82 17.42
CA ARG A 337 -4.63 13.77 16.79
C ARG A 337 -3.74 12.81 16.02
N GLN A 338 -4.07 11.50 16.06
CA GLN A 338 -3.35 10.44 15.35
C GLN A 338 -3.14 10.70 13.83
N PRO A 339 -4.12 11.24 13.07
CA PRO A 339 -3.91 11.56 11.66
C PRO A 339 -2.81 12.62 11.44
N GLU A 340 -2.64 13.58 12.35
CA GLU A 340 -1.65 14.65 12.25
C GLU A 340 -0.22 14.11 12.42
N LEU A 341 -0.04 13.04 13.21
CA LEU A 341 1.25 12.35 13.40
C LEU A 341 1.70 11.55 12.16
N ASN A 342 0.75 11.19 11.30
CA ASN A 342 1.01 10.43 10.08
C ASN A 342 1.08 11.31 8.82
N HIS A 343 0.89 12.63 8.95
CA HIS A 343 1.03 13.56 7.83
C HIS A 343 2.47 13.71 7.38
N SER A 344 2.67 13.90 6.08
CA SER A 344 3.98 14.09 5.43
C SER A 344 4.80 15.28 5.95
N GLN A 345 4.23 16.12 6.79
CA GLN A 345 4.90 17.26 7.44
C GLN A 345 5.53 16.93 8.80
N SER A 346 5.29 15.74 9.37
CA SER A 346 5.89 15.30 10.64
C SER A 346 7.24 14.61 10.41
N TYR A 347 8.19 15.31 9.80
CA TYR A 347 9.51 14.77 9.44
C TYR A 347 10.25 14.16 10.65
N GLY A 348 10.15 14.73 11.84
CA GLY A 348 10.79 14.20 13.05
C GLY A 348 10.29 12.81 13.44
N VAL A 349 8.96 12.61 13.42
CA VAL A 349 8.34 11.31 13.74
C VAL A 349 8.71 10.24 12.70
N MET A 350 8.68 10.60 11.42
CA MET A 350 9.05 9.71 10.33
C MET A 350 10.52 9.30 10.43
N GLY A 351 11.43 10.26 10.64
CA GLY A 351 12.87 9.98 10.83
C GLY A 351 13.15 9.11 12.06
N MET A 352 12.42 9.30 13.16
CA MET A 352 12.54 8.42 14.34
C MET A 352 12.12 6.98 14.01
N ARG A 353 11.00 6.78 13.29
CA ARG A 353 10.53 5.45 12.89
C ARG A 353 11.49 4.74 11.92
N GLU A 354 12.01 5.47 10.94
CA GLU A 354 12.98 4.94 9.96
C GLU A 354 14.28 4.53 10.65
N ARG A 355 14.82 5.39 11.54
CA ARG A 355 16.02 5.06 12.32
C ARG A 355 15.82 3.83 13.22
N ALA A 356 14.68 3.74 13.92
CA ALA A 356 14.37 2.56 14.72
C ALA A 356 14.27 1.30 13.85
N GLY A 357 13.53 1.37 12.74
CA GLY A 357 13.31 0.26 11.81
C GLY A 357 14.59 -0.27 11.17
N HIS A 358 15.59 0.60 10.92
CA HIS A 358 16.88 0.20 10.35
C HIS A 358 17.61 -0.83 11.24
N PHE A 359 17.42 -0.78 12.55
CA PHE A 359 18.01 -1.70 13.52
C PHE A 359 17.01 -2.73 14.06
N GLY A 360 15.90 -2.96 13.38
CA GLY A 360 14.86 -3.91 13.81
C GLY A 360 14.05 -3.44 15.02
N GLY A 361 14.18 -2.17 15.39
CA GLY A 361 13.40 -1.55 16.46
C GLY A 361 12.03 -1.05 16.00
N THR A 362 11.21 -0.64 16.97
CA THR A 362 9.87 -0.08 16.73
C THR A 362 9.66 1.20 17.53
N LEU A 363 8.94 2.16 16.94
CA LEU A 363 8.52 3.39 17.60
C LEU A 363 7.00 3.49 17.55
N THR A 364 6.38 3.60 18.73
CA THR A 364 4.93 3.84 18.87
C THR A 364 4.68 5.19 19.53
N ILE A 365 3.62 5.85 19.09
CA ILE A 365 3.21 7.15 19.62
C ILE A 365 1.72 7.08 19.93
N ASP A 366 1.38 7.28 21.19
CA ASP A 366 0.02 7.40 21.68
C ASP A 366 -0.21 8.86 22.11
N SER A 367 -1.12 9.55 21.44
CA SER A 367 -1.44 10.94 21.72
C SER A 367 -2.91 11.21 21.48
N ALA A 368 -3.50 12.04 22.33
CA ALA A 368 -4.85 12.55 22.15
C ALA A 368 -4.93 14.01 22.65
N PRO A 369 -5.72 14.87 22.00
CA PRO A 369 -5.88 16.25 22.43
C PRO A 369 -6.28 16.37 23.90
N GLY A 370 -5.50 17.12 24.66
CA GLY A 370 -5.69 17.35 26.11
C GLY A 370 -5.21 16.23 27.03
N ASN A 371 -4.65 15.13 26.49
CA ASN A 371 -4.17 13.97 27.28
C ASN A 371 -2.65 13.76 27.16
N GLY A 372 -1.92 14.71 26.61
CA GLY A 372 -0.48 14.61 26.40
C GLY A 372 -0.09 13.61 25.31
N THR A 373 1.19 13.28 25.29
CA THR A 373 1.78 12.34 24.35
C THR A 373 2.65 11.32 25.07
N CYS A 374 2.59 10.07 24.63
CA CYS A 374 3.45 8.98 25.07
C CYS A 374 4.17 8.38 23.87
N VAL A 375 5.49 8.53 23.81
CA VAL A 375 6.35 7.96 22.78
C VAL A 375 7.10 6.77 23.39
N ARG A 376 7.04 5.60 22.75
CA ARG A 376 7.76 4.40 23.16
C ARG A 376 8.67 3.93 22.04
N LEU A 377 9.93 3.79 22.34
CA LEU A 377 10.95 3.19 21.49
C LEU A 377 11.32 1.82 22.06
N THR A 378 11.39 0.83 21.17
CA THR A 378 11.88 -0.51 21.49
C THR A 378 13.01 -0.85 20.53
N MET A 379 14.22 -1.14 21.04
CA MET A 379 15.39 -1.39 20.22
C MET A 379 16.10 -2.67 20.67
N PRO A 380 16.23 -3.71 19.82
CA PRO A 380 17.01 -4.89 20.15
C PRO A 380 18.50 -4.56 20.26
N LEU A 381 19.20 -5.14 21.25
CA LEU A 381 20.63 -4.97 21.42
C LEU A 381 21.46 -5.93 20.56
N SER A 382 20.87 -7.03 20.12
CA SER A 382 21.52 -7.94 19.18
C SER A 382 21.32 -7.45 17.76
N GLY A 383 22.38 -7.10 17.07
CA GLY A 383 22.36 -6.87 15.62
C GLY A 383 22.05 -8.18 14.90
N SER A 384 20.80 -8.53 14.75
CA SER A 384 20.39 -9.56 13.82
C SER A 384 20.29 -8.92 12.44
N ASP A 385 21.03 -9.47 11.47
CA ASP A 385 20.66 -9.41 10.05
C ASP A 385 19.27 -10.06 9.88
N VAL A 386 18.24 -9.36 10.30
CA VAL A 386 16.87 -9.77 10.01
C VAL A 386 16.55 -9.21 8.63
N ALA A 387 16.83 -10.04 7.62
CA ALA A 387 16.17 -9.91 6.32
C ALA A 387 14.67 -9.72 6.58
N VAL A 388 14.16 -8.56 6.22
CA VAL A 388 12.71 -8.25 6.25
C VAL A 388 11.99 -9.36 5.49
N PRO A 389 11.09 -10.15 6.12
CA PRO A 389 10.32 -11.13 5.39
C PRO A 389 9.41 -10.37 4.42
N VAL A 390 9.73 -10.45 3.14
CA VAL A 390 8.80 -10.09 2.06
C VAL A 390 7.53 -10.91 2.28
N ARG A 391 6.46 -10.28 2.75
CA ARG A 391 5.14 -10.90 2.76
C ARG A 391 4.81 -11.27 1.31
N ARG A 392 5.04 -12.53 0.95
CA ARG A 392 4.44 -13.14 -0.23
C ARG A 392 2.94 -13.08 -0.02
N GLY A 393 2.27 -12.27 -0.83
CA GLY A 393 0.82 -12.31 -0.95
C GLY A 393 0.41 -13.74 -1.27
N MET A 394 -0.53 -14.27 -0.50
CA MET A 394 -1.27 -15.49 -0.86
C MET A 394 -2.14 -15.24 -2.10
N PRO A 395 -2.35 -16.28 -2.90
CA PRO A 395 -3.04 -16.27 -4.19
C PRO A 395 -4.52 -15.89 -4.09
#